data_784c841f9b0ed511583c4b9aa1293c22
#
_entry.id   784c841f9b0ed511583c4b9aa1293c22
#
_cell.length_a   1.000
_cell.length_b   1.000
_cell.length_c   1.000
_cell.angle_alpha   90.00
_cell.angle_beta   90.00
_cell.angle_gamma   90.00
#
_symmetry.space_group_name_H-M   'P 1'
#
loop_
_entity.id
_entity.type
_entity.pdbx_description
1 polymer ?
#
loop_
_entity_poly.entity_id
_entity_poly.type
_entity_poly.pdbx_seq_one_letter_code
_entity_poly.pdbx_strand_id
1 'polypeptide(L)'
;YIAATFHAVGTDFPVIDDIFEHVYGVMQGNISSSRVGSVYHLRGVASAIVVTEAIRKAQERQVSQGQGIGPVSGEEFRWAMENLDLTPERIAELGATDVVPPFKITCQDHEGGGSARFQQWDGKEWHFVSDWVQPMKDITRPMIEASAAQYAEEKGITPRSGMSMGSDCG
;
A
#
# COMPACT_ATOMS: atom_id res chain seq x y z
N TYR A 1 -8.32 19.97 10.29
CA TYR A 1 -7.35 19.31 9.42
C TYR A 1 -7.16 17.84 9.82
N ILE A 2 -6.94 16.98 8.85
CA ILE A 2 -6.58 15.58 9.03
C ILE A 2 -5.41 15.24 8.10
N ALA A 3 -4.47 14.44 8.60
CA ALA A 3 -3.43 13.84 7.76
C ALA A 3 -3.91 12.47 7.26
N ALA A 4 -3.96 12.28 5.97
CA ALA A 4 -4.27 11.00 5.33
C ALA A 4 -2.98 10.39 4.80
N THR A 5 -2.59 9.22 5.32
CA THR A 5 -1.37 8.52 4.92
C THR A 5 -1.62 7.48 3.83
N PHE A 6 -2.73 6.75 3.89
CA PHE A 6 -3.08 5.69 2.94
C PHE A 6 -4.49 5.79 2.40
N HIS A 7 -5.27 6.77 2.84
CA HIS A 7 -6.68 6.85 2.49
C HIS A 7 -7.19 8.24 2.75
N ALA A 8 -7.97 8.72 1.83
CA ALA A 8 -8.74 9.93 1.98
C ALA A 8 -10.07 9.66 2.71
N VAL A 9 -10.91 10.66 2.82
CA VAL A 9 -12.30 10.55 3.23
C VAL A 9 -13.16 11.06 2.09
N GLY A 10 -14.21 10.34 1.73
CA GLY A 10 -15.14 10.76 0.69
C GLY A 10 -15.42 9.63 -0.32
N THR A 11 -16.26 9.95 -1.28
CA THR A 11 -16.70 9.02 -2.33
C THR A 11 -16.32 9.49 -3.74
N ASP A 12 -15.68 10.62 -3.87
CA ASP A 12 -15.28 11.21 -5.14
C ASP A 12 -13.95 10.62 -5.65
N PHE A 13 -13.96 9.30 -5.88
CA PHE A 13 -12.82 8.55 -6.40
C PHE A 13 -13.30 7.48 -7.38
N PRO A 14 -12.66 7.31 -8.55
CA PRO A 14 -13.10 6.33 -9.56
C PRO A 14 -13.27 4.91 -9.00
N VAL A 15 -12.38 4.45 -8.13
CA VAL A 15 -12.50 3.12 -7.48
C VAL A 15 -13.77 2.98 -6.64
N ILE A 16 -14.33 4.08 -6.13
CA ILE A 16 -15.59 4.06 -5.39
C ILE A 16 -16.77 3.96 -6.33
N ASP A 17 -16.71 4.60 -7.49
CA ASP A 17 -17.72 4.44 -8.54
C ASP A 17 -17.78 3.00 -9.02
N ASP A 18 -16.62 2.36 -9.26
CA ASP A 18 -16.51 0.93 -9.59
C ASP A 18 -17.12 0.04 -8.49
N ILE A 19 -16.88 0.37 -7.21
CA ILE A 19 -17.49 -0.36 -6.09
C ILE A 19 -19.01 -0.20 -6.10
N PHE A 20 -19.54 0.99 -6.35
CA PHE A 20 -20.98 1.18 -6.44
C PHE A 20 -21.57 0.42 -7.63
N GLU A 21 -20.94 0.44 -8.80
CA GLU A 21 -21.41 -0.26 -9.98
C GLU A 21 -21.30 -1.78 -9.85
N HIS A 22 -20.12 -2.29 -9.51
CA HIS A 22 -19.80 -3.71 -9.61
C HIS A 22 -20.03 -4.51 -8.33
N VAL A 23 -20.20 -3.85 -7.18
CA VAL A 23 -20.47 -4.53 -5.91
C VAL A 23 -21.90 -4.24 -5.44
N TYR A 24 -22.26 -2.98 -5.29
CA TYR A 24 -23.62 -2.63 -4.82
C TYR A 24 -24.66 -2.75 -5.92
N GLY A 25 -24.33 -2.41 -7.15
CA GLY A 25 -25.23 -2.55 -8.31
C GLY A 25 -25.66 -3.98 -8.59
N VAL A 26 -24.82 -4.96 -8.20
CA VAL A 26 -25.13 -6.40 -8.29
C VAL A 26 -25.54 -7.03 -6.94
N MET A 27 -25.90 -6.21 -5.97
CA MET A 27 -26.39 -6.60 -4.62
C MET A 27 -25.41 -7.49 -3.83
N GLN A 28 -24.12 -7.36 -4.02
CA GLN A 28 -23.08 -8.08 -3.27
C GLN A 28 -22.47 -7.26 -2.13
N GLY A 29 -22.86 -6.01 -1.97
CA GLY A 29 -22.41 -5.18 -0.85
C GLY A 29 -22.99 -5.67 0.48
N ASN A 30 -22.15 -5.94 1.46
CA ASN A 30 -22.53 -6.46 2.78
C ASN A 30 -22.54 -5.42 3.90
N ILE A 31 -22.16 -4.17 3.61
CA ILE A 31 -22.28 -3.04 4.53
C ILE A 31 -23.25 -2.00 3.96
N SER A 32 -23.78 -1.14 4.84
CA SER A 32 -24.63 -0.04 4.37
C SER A 32 -23.84 0.86 3.39
N SER A 33 -24.45 1.18 2.25
CA SER A 33 -23.87 2.09 1.25
C SER A 33 -23.52 3.47 1.85
N SER A 34 -24.20 3.89 2.92
CA SER A 34 -23.87 5.11 3.64
C SER A 34 -22.51 5.11 4.35
N ARG A 35 -21.86 3.95 4.47
CA ARG A 35 -20.51 3.80 5.03
C ARG A 35 -19.41 3.74 3.98
N VAL A 36 -19.78 3.63 2.70
CA VAL A 36 -18.83 3.71 1.59
C VAL A 36 -18.17 5.09 1.60
N GLY A 37 -16.88 5.16 1.37
CA GLY A 37 -16.12 6.41 1.47
C GLY A 37 -15.72 6.83 2.89
N SER A 38 -16.16 6.11 3.94
CA SER A 38 -15.64 6.37 5.30
C SER A 38 -14.15 6.02 5.40
N VAL A 39 -13.44 6.60 6.37
CA VAL A 39 -12.01 6.33 6.66
C VAL A 39 -11.72 4.82 6.72
N TYR A 40 -12.54 4.07 7.43
CA TYR A 40 -12.32 2.63 7.59
C TYR A 40 -12.59 1.84 6.31
N HIS A 41 -13.59 2.26 5.52
CA HIS A 41 -13.88 1.65 4.23
C HIS A 41 -12.72 1.87 3.26
N LEU A 42 -12.29 3.12 3.07
CA LEU A 42 -11.18 3.45 2.16
C LEU A 42 -9.85 2.82 2.59
N ARG A 43 -9.61 2.69 3.90
CA ARG A 43 -8.47 1.93 4.40
C ARG A 43 -8.55 0.46 3.99
N GLY A 44 -9.73 -0.14 4.04
CA GLY A 44 -9.98 -1.50 3.56
C GLY A 44 -9.74 -1.63 2.06
N VAL A 45 -10.23 -0.69 1.27
CA VAL A 45 -10.02 -0.62 -0.19
C VAL A 45 -8.53 -0.52 -0.51
N ALA A 46 -7.81 0.41 0.12
CA ALA A 46 -6.37 0.57 -0.08
C ALA A 46 -5.60 -0.73 0.26
N SER A 47 -5.94 -1.38 1.38
CA SER A 47 -5.33 -2.67 1.75
C SER A 47 -5.62 -3.78 0.74
N ALA A 48 -6.85 -3.85 0.23
CA ALA A 48 -7.24 -4.82 -0.80
C ALA A 48 -6.46 -4.60 -2.11
N ILE A 49 -6.28 -3.34 -2.54
CA ILE A 49 -5.46 -3.00 -3.70
C ILE A 49 -4.03 -3.51 -3.52
N VAL A 50 -3.39 -3.21 -2.40
CA VAL A 50 -2.00 -3.63 -2.12
C VAL A 50 -1.86 -5.15 -2.14
N VAL A 51 -2.77 -5.87 -1.49
CA VAL A 51 -2.75 -7.35 -1.45
C VAL A 51 -2.97 -7.94 -2.85
N THR A 52 -3.92 -7.41 -3.60
CA THR A 52 -4.21 -7.89 -4.96
C THR A 52 -3.04 -7.65 -5.91
N GLU A 53 -2.41 -6.50 -5.84
CA GLU A 53 -1.24 -6.19 -6.66
C GLU A 53 -0.02 -7.07 -6.29
N ALA A 54 0.15 -7.40 -5.01
CA ALA A 54 1.17 -8.37 -4.62
C ALA A 54 0.88 -9.78 -5.16
N ILE A 55 -0.37 -10.24 -5.09
CA ILE A 55 -0.76 -11.53 -5.69
C ILE A 55 -0.52 -11.52 -7.20
N ARG A 56 -0.94 -10.47 -7.91
CA ARG A 56 -0.70 -10.30 -9.35
C ARG A 56 0.79 -10.39 -9.67
N LYS A 57 1.63 -9.69 -8.93
CA LYS A 57 3.08 -9.70 -9.10
C LYS A 57 3.69 -11.09 -8.87
N ALA A 58 3.23 -11.84 -7.86
CA ALA A 58 3.67 -13.21 -7.63
C ALA A 58 3.29 -14.13 -8.80
N GLN A 59 2.08 -14.00 -9.32
CA GLN A 59 1.61 -14.78 -10.48
C GLN A 59 2.34 -14.42 -11.78
N GLU A 60 2.67 -13.15 -11.99
CA GLU A 60 3.53 -12.72 -13.11
C GLU A 60 4.92 -13.37 -13.03
N ARG A 61 5.48 -13.49 -11.80
CA ARG A 61 6.74 -14.23 -11.61
C ARG A 61 6.58 -15.70 -11.96
N GLN A 62 5.52 -16.38 -11.51
CA GLN A 62 5.24 -17.77 -11.90
C GLN A 62 5.25 -17.94 -13.42
N VAL A 63 4.53 -17.06 -14.13
CA VAL A 63 4.48 -17.07 -15.60
C VAL A 63 5.86 -16.84 -16.23
N SER A 64 6.63 -15.88 -15.71
CA SER A 64 7.99 -15.58 -16.21
C SER A 64 8.97 -16.74 -16.01
N GLN A 65 8.73 -17.59 -15.02
CA GLN A 65 9.48 -18.81 -14.75
C GLN A 65 8.98 -20.04 -15.53
N GLY A 66 8.05 -19.86 -16.47
CA GLY A 66 7.47 -20.95 -17.26
C GLY A 66 6.43 -21.79 -16.51
N GLN A 67 5.98 -21.33 -15.37
CA GLN A 67 4.90 -21.94 -14.60
C GLN A 67 3.54 -21.40 -15.08
N GLY A 68 2.48 -22.13 -14.91
CA GLY A 68 1.12 -21.60 -15.11
C GLY A 68 0.70 -20.70 -13.93
N ILE A 69 -0.33 -19.86 -14.16
CA ILE A 69 -0.95 -19.10 -13.08
C ILE A 69 -1.59 -20.08 -12.09
N GLY A 70 -1.18 -20.00 -10.84
CA GLY A 70 -1.63 -20.88 -9.77
C GLY A 70 -1.81 -20.18 -8.42
N PRO A 71 -2.16 -20.95 -7.37
CA PRO A 71 -2.19 -20.45 -6.01
C PRO A 71 -0.81 -19.88 -5.62
N VAL A 72 -0.83 -18.74 -4.93
CA VAL A 72 0.37 -18.07 -4.43
C VAL A 72 0.69 -18.58 -3.03
N SER A 73 1.88 -19.11 -2.83
CA SER A 73 2.39 -19.51 -1.52
C SER A 73 2.72 -18.31 -0.65
N GLY A 74 2.86 -18.49 0.65
CA GLY A 74 3.26 -17.42 1.57
C GLY A 74 4.65 -16.85 1.25
N GLU A 75 5.55 -17.67 0.73
CA GLU A 75 6.91 -17.26 0.32
C GLU A 75 6.88 -16.41 -0.95
N GLU A 76 6.10 -16.81 -1.95
CA GLU A 76 5.90 -16.04 -3.17
C GLU A 76 5.19 -14.71 -2.88
N PHE A 77 4.19 -14.72 -1.99
CA PHE A 77 3.51 -13.49 -1.56
C PHE A 77 4.48 -12.54 -0.83
N ARG A 78 5.30 -13.07 0.08
CA ARG A 78 6.34 -12.26 0.76
C ARG A 78 7.29 -11.64 -0.25
N TRP A 79 7.80 -12.44 -1.21
CA TRP A 79 8.67 -11.94 -2.26
C TRP A 79 7.98 -10.82 -3.06
N ALA A 80 6.71 -11.02 -3.43
CA ALA A 80 5.95 -10.04 -4.19
C ALA A 80 5.75 -8.73 -3.41
N MET A 81 5.46 -8.82 -2.10
CA MET A 81 5.37 -7.65 -1.23
C MET A 81 6.71 -6.90 -1.13
N GLU A 82 7.81 -7.63 -0.93
CA GLU A 82 9.16 -7.05 -0.81
C GLU A 82 9.71 -6.50 -2.15
N ASN A 83 9.01 -6.71 -3.25
CA ASN A 83 9.32 -6.18 -4.57
C ASN A 83 8.18 -5.34 -5.15
N LEU A 84 7.20 -4.97 -4.35
CA LEU A 84 6.04 -4.21 -4.80
C LEU A 84 6.43 -2.76 -5.06
N ASP A 85 6.11 -2.28 -6.26
CA ASP A 85 6.28 -0.91 -6.69
C ASP A 85 4.95 -0.44 -7.30
N LEU A 86 4.18 0.33 -6.54
CA LEU A 86 2.93 0.94 -6.99
C LEU A 86 3.23 2.34 -7.52
N THR A 87 3.42 2.41 -8.84
CA THR A 87 3.69 3.68 -9.52
C THR A 87 2.43 4.54 -9.64
N PRO A 88 2.56 5.86 -9.85
CA PRO A 88 1.42 6.74 -10.10
C PRO A 88 0.53 6.26 -11.24
N GLU A 89 1.14 5.75 -12.32
CA GLU A 89 0.43 5.24 -13.50
C GLU A 89 -0.41 4.02 -13.14
N ARG A 90 0.18 3.08 -12.38
CA ARG A 90 -0.55 1.88 -11.95
C ARG A 90 -1.70 2.22 -11.01
N ILE A 91 -1.52 3.16 -10.11
CA ILE A 91 -2.57 3.64 -9.21
C ILE A 91 -3.72 4.29 -10.01
N ALA A 92 -3.39 5.07 -11.05
CA ALA A 92 -4.40 5.67 -11.93
C ALA A 92 -5.20 4.60 -12.70
N GLU A 93 -4.53 3.57 -13.23
CA GLU A 93 -5.20 2.42 -13.89
C GLU A 93 -6.19 1.70 -12.96
N LEU A 94 -5.89 1.66 -11.65
CA LEU A 94 -6.76 1.06 -10.63
C LEU A 94 -7.86 1.99 -10.14
N GLY A 95 -7.99 3.19 -10.70
CA GLY A 95 -8.94 4.21 -10.23
C GLY A 95 -8.67 4.70 -8.81
N ALA A 96 -7.48 4.45 -8.27
CA ALA A 96 -7.12 4.67 -6.87
C ALA A 96 -6.31 5.94 -6.64
N THR A 97 -6.23 6.83 -7.62
CA THR A 97 -5.60 8.15 -7.47
C THR A 97 -6.19 8.87 -6.26
N ASP A 98 -5.35 9.48 -5.46
CA ASP A 98 -5.68 10.17 -4.21
C ASP A 98 -6.19 9.26 -3.05
N VAL A 99 -6.52 8.00 -3.32
CA VAL A 99 -6.84 7.00 -2.28
C VAL A 99 -5.58 6.31 -1.77
N VAL A 100 -4.68 5.92 -2.69
CA VAL A 100 -3.41 5.27 -2.38
C VAL A 100 -2.27 6.13 -2.91
N PRO A 101 -1.29 6.54 -2.07
CA PRO A 101 -0.10 7.21 -2.56
C PRO A 101 0.79 6.23 -3.35
N PRO A 102 1.59 6.69 -4.30
CA PRO A 102 2.64 5.86 -4.87
C PRO A 102 3.65 5.48 -3.80
N PHE A 103 4.06 4.21 -3.80
CA PHE A 103 5.05 3.70 -2.87
C PHE A 103 5.77 2.46 -3.38
N LYS A 104 6.92 2.20 -2.81
CA LYS A 104 7.72 1.01 -3.08
C LYS A 104 8.06 0.32 -1.76
N ILE A 105 7.86 -1.00 -1.72
CA ILE A 105 8.27 -1.86 -0.61
C ILE A 105 9.51 -2.66 -1.06
N THR A 106 10.49 -2.79 -0.18
CA THR A 106 11.67 -3.61 -0.41
C THR A 106 11.94 -4.47 0.83
N CYS A 107 12.82 -5.47 0.74
CA CYS A 107 13.22 -6.27 1.90
C CYS A 107 13.94 -5.47 2.99
N GLN A 108 14.45 -4.29 2.65
CA GLN A 108 15.11 -3.38 3.60
C GLN A 108 14.15 -2.33 4.16
N ASP A 109 13.09 -2.01 3.42
CA ASP A 109 12.11 -1.00 3.79
C ASP A 109 10.68 -1.55 3.60
N HIS A 110 10.13 -2.13 4.66
CA HIS A 110 8.76 -2.62 4.70
C HIS A 110 7.73 -1.51 4.99
N GLU A 111 8.17 -0.31 5.33
CA GLU A 111 7.27 0.82 5.59
C GLU A 111 6.63 1.36 4.31
N GLY A 112 7.27 1.12 3.16
CA GLY A 112 6.81 1.64 1.89
C GLY A 112 7.01 3.17 1.78
N GLY A 113 6.01 3.90 1.27
CA GLY A 113 6.12 5.33 1.03
C GLY A 113 6.21 6.16 2.30
N GLY A 114 5.24 6.01 3.18
CA GLY A 114 5.09 6.85 4.37
C GLY A 114 4.65 8.29 4.07
N SER A 115 4.25 8.58 2.83
CA SER A 115 3.75 9.89 2.43
C SER A 115 2.44 10.21 3.12
N ALA A 116 2.20 11.48 3.39
CA ALA A 116 0.96 11.99 3.97
C ALA A 116 0.38 13.13 3.12
N ARG A 117 -0.92 13.29 3.14
CA ARG A 117 -1.64 14.39 2.51
C ARG A 117 -2.62 14.99 3.48
N PHE A 118 -2.84 16.29 3.43
CA PHE A 118 -3.72 16.97 4.37
C PHE A 118 -5.06 17.29 3.74
N GLN A 119 -6.12 17.06 4.50
CA GLN A 119 -7.48 17.50 4.19
C GLN A 119 -7.97 18.47 5.26
N GLN A 120 -8.81 19.41 4.85
CA GLN A 120 -9.49 20.36 5.71
C GLN A 120 -11.01 20.18 5.57
N TRP A 121 -11.70 20.15 6.68
CA TRP A 121 -13.17 20.19 6.74
C TRP A 121 -13.66 21.64 6.63
N ASP A 122 -14.57 21.90 5.71
CA ASP A 122 -15.14 23.24 5.48
C ASP A 122 -16.51 23.47 6.18
N GLY A 123 -17.01 22.44 6.85
CA GLY A 123 -18.33 22.42 7.48
C GLY A 123 -19.32 21.50 6.75
N LYS A 124 -18.99 21.01 5.54
CA LYS A 124 -19.82 20.12 4.73
C LYS A 124 -19.04 18.93 4.19
N GLU A 125 -17.83 19.15 3.71
CA GLU A 125 -17.00 18.12 3.06
C GLU A 125 -15.51 18.32 3.34
N TRP A 126 -14.72 17.30 3.00
CA TRP A 126 -13.28 17.30 3.14
C TRP A 126 -12.61 17.67 1.81
N HIS A 127 -11.73 18.67 1.86
CA HIS A 127 -10.96 19.13 0.71
C HIS A 127 -9.48 18.87 0.92
N PHE A 128 -8.78 18.40 -0.12
CA PHE A 128 -7.32 18.35 -0.09
C PHE A 128 -6.73 19.76 -0.07
N VAL A 129 -5.83 20.02 0.87
CA VAL A 129 -5.16 21.31 1.07
C VAL A 129 -3.65 21.21 0.95
N SER A 130 -3.11 20.06 0.60
CA SER A 130 -1.71 19.84 0.26
C SER A 130 -1.56 18.79 -0.84
N ASP A 131 -0.40 18.80 -1.51
CA ASP A 131 0.10 17.64 -2.23
C ASP A 131 0.64 16.59 -1.26
N TRP A 132 1.13 15.45 -1.80
CA TRP A 132 1.77 14.41 -1.01
C TRP A 132 3.07 14.93 -0.38
N VAL A 133 3.12 14.98 0.95
CA VAL A 133 4.30 15.32 1.74
C VAL A 133 5.09 14.05 1.97
N GLN A 134 6.35 14.06 1.54
CA GLN A 134 7.24 12.91 1.69
C GLN A 134 7.78 12.81 3.12
N PRO A 135 7.98 11.58 3.65
CA PRO A 135 8.58 11.39 4.96
C PRO A 135 10.05 11.77 4.96
N MET A 136 10.55 12.17 6.12
CA MET A 136 11.96 12.54 6.32
C MET A 136 12.84 11.29 6.47
N LYS A 137 12.82 10.38 5.47
CA LYS A 137 13.53 9.10 5.51
C LYS A 137 15.04 9.25 5.68
N ASP A 138 15.63 10.31 5.12
CA ASP A 138 17.06 10.60 5.28
C ASP A 138 17.48 10.76 6.75
N ILE A 139 16.56 11.22 7.59
CA ILE A 139 16.79 11.40 9.03
C ILE A 139 16.38 10.13 9.79
N THR A 140 15.21 9.60 9.52
CA THR A 140 14.63 8.51 10.33
C THR A 140 15.24 7.16 10.01
N ARG A 141 15.60 6.88 8.76
CA ARG A 141 16.09 5.58 8.34
C ARG A 141 17.40 5.16 9.05
N PRO A 142 18.44 6.00 9.16
CA PRO A 142 19.64 5.65 9.91
C PRO A 142 19.36 5.33 11.39
N MET A 143 18.39 6.02 12.01
CA MET A 143 18.01 5.77 13.41
C MET A 143 17.32 4.41 13.56
N ILE A 144 16.43 4.05 12.62
CA ILE A 144 15.74 2.75 12.59
C ILE A 144 16.76 1.62 12.42
N GLU A 145 17.69 1.75 11.47
CA GLU A 145 18.71 0.76 11.18
C GLU A 145 19.67 0.56 12.37
N ALA A 146 20.10 1.63 13.02
CA ALA A 146 20.93 1.54 14.22
C ALA A 146 20.20 0.83 15.37
N SER A 147 18.95 1.17 15.61
CA SER A 147 18.12 0.53 16.64
C SER A 147 17.87 -0.96 16.33
N ALA A 148 17.60 -1.31 15.08
CA ALA A 148 17.40 -2.68 14.63
C ALA A 148 18.68 -3.52 14.79
N ALA A 149 19.83 -2.97 14.45
CA ALA A 149 21.14 -3.63 14.61
C ALA A 149 21.45 -3.90 16.09
N GLN A 150 21.25 -2.92 16.95
CA GLN A 150 21.41 -3.07 18.40
C GLN A 150 20.49 -4.16 18.95
N TYR A 151 19.22 -4.15 18.58
CA TYR A 151 18.27 -5.17 19.02
C TYR A 151 18.66 -6.58 18.54
N ALA A 152 19.12 -6.70 17.30
CA ALA A 152 19.58 -7.98 16.75
C ALA A 152 20.77 -8.53 17.54
N GLU A 153 21.75 -7.68 17.88
CA GLU A 153 22.89 -8.05 18.70
C GLU A 153 22.47 -8.50 20.11
N GLU A 154 21.64 -7.70 20.80
CA GLU A 154 21.14 -8.01 22.14
C GLU A 154 20.36 -9.32 22.20
N LYS A 155 19.69 -9.72 21.14
CA LYS A 155 18.85 -10.93 21.06
C LYS A 155 19.53 -12.10 20.37
N GLY A 156 20.76 -11.93 19.87
CA GLY A 156 21.45 -12.96 19.11
C GLY A 156 20.74 -13.33 17.80
N ILE A 157 20.04 -12.38 17.18
CA ILE A 157 19.32 -12.57 15.91
C ILE A 157 20.30 -12.33 14.76
N THR A 158 20.43 -13.31 13.89
CA THR A 158 21.15 -13.12 12.62
C THR A 158 20.19 -12.49 11.61
N PRO A 159 20.44 -11.27 11.10
CA PRO A 159 19.63 -10.69 10.05
C PRO A 159 19.58 -11.60 8.81
N ARG A 160 18.43 -11.62 8.15
CA ARG A 160 18.26 -12.41 6.91
C ARG A 160 19.27 -11.94 5.84
N SER A 161 19.89 -12.90 5.15
CA SER A 161 20.78 -12.61 4.03
C SER A 161 19.99 -11.86 2.94
N GLY A 162 20.57 -10.79 2.40
CA GLY A 162 19.90 -9.90 1.45
C GLY A 162 19.46 -8.57 2.04
N MET A 163 19.55 -8.37 3.35
CA MET A 163 19.25 -7.09 4.00
C MET A 163 20.43 -6.09 3.97
N SER A 164 21.55 -6.44 3.35
CA SER A 164 22.61 -5.46 3.09
C SER A 164 22.22 -4.50 1.96
N MET A 165 22.52 -3.21 2.12
CA MET A 165 22.22 -2.19 1.12
C MET A 165 22.66 -2.62 -0.28
N GLY A 166 21.72 -2.70 -1.23
CA GLY A 166 21.98 -3.01 -2.64
C GLY A 166 21.80 -4.47 -3.06
N SER A 167 21.35 -5.37 -2.19
CA SER A 167 20.98 -6.73 -2.60
C SER A 167 19.50 -6.82 -2.99
N ASP A 168 19.21 -7.47 -4.13
CA ASP A 168 17.84 -7.84 -4.48
C ASP A 168 17.27 -8.75 -3.38
N CYS A 169 15.99 -8.58 -3.12
CA CYS A 169 15.25 -9.41 -2.16
C CYS A 169 14.92 -10.77 -2.77
N GLY A 170 15.93 -11.58 -3.03
CA GLY A 170 16.00 -12.83 -3.76
C GLY A 170 14.78 -13.74 -3.85
#